data_a0af5ae8dff8d0f5c8fcd03f5264583a
#
_entry.id   a0af5ae8dff8d0f5c8fcd03f5264583a
#
_cell.length_a   1.000
_cell.length_b   1.000
_cell.length_c   1.000
_cell.angle_alpha   90.00
_cell.angle_beta   90.00
_cell.angle_gamma   90.00
#
_symmetry.space_group_name_H-M   'P 1'
#
loop_
_entity.id
_entity.type
_entity.pdbx_description
1 polymer ?
#
loop_
_entity_poly.entity_id
_entity_poly.type
_entity_poly.pdbx_seq_one_letter_code
_entity_poly.pdbx_strand_id
1 'polypeptide(L)'
;MYLLCMSEKLSLGKGDILVFICALLFSVHIMVVDHFSPMCDGIELSCIQFFTAGVVATLGALIFEQPSLSGILAGILPLAYAGVMSSGVGYTLQVVAQKNLDPTIASLVMSLESVISVLAGWLFLHQVLTGRELFGCVLVFGAVILVQLPEKKKQQA
;
A
#
# COMPACT_ATOMS: atom_id res chain seq x y z
N MET A 1 0.63 10.90 -5.73
CA MET A 1 0.12 9.72 -6.45
C MET A 1 -0.25 10.04 -7.90
N TYR A 2 -1.16 10.99 -8.17
CA TYR A 2 -1.59 11.31 -9.55
C TYR A 2 -0.42 11.66 -10.50
N LEU A 3 0.52 12.50 -10.06
CA LEU A 3 1.69 12.89 -10.85
C LEU A 3 2.70 11.76 -11.11
N LEU A 4 2.69 10.72 -10.28
CA LEU A 4 3.57 9.56 -10.40
C LEU A 4 3.02 8.49 -11.34
N CYS A 5 1.71 8.40 -11.51
CA CYS A 5 1.05 7.33 -12.27
C CYS A 5 0.62 7.74 -13.69
N MET A 6 0.65 9.03 -14.05
CA MET A 6 0.22 9.47 -15.38
C MET A 6 1.31 9.32 -16.44
N SER A 7 1.09 8.42 -17.38
CA SER A 7 1.75 8.38 -18.68
C SER A 7 1.41 9.64 -19.51
N GLU A 8 2.20 9.96 -20.51
CA GLU A 8 2.18 11.22 -21.29
C GLU A 8 0.84 11.62 -21.96
N LYS A 9 -0.18 10.77 -21.94
CA LYS A 9 -1.51 11.08 -22.46
C LYS A 9 -2.51 11.14 -21.30
N LEU A 10 -3.14 12.30 -21.12
CA LEU A 10 -4.28 12.56 -20.23
C LEU A 10 -5.54 11.75 -20.61
N SER A 11 -5.45 10.45 -20.77
CA SER A 11 -6.61 9.59 -20.98
C SER A 11 -6.83 8.76 -19.72
N LEU A 12 -7.92 9.04 -19.01
CA LEU A 12 -8.40 8.18 -17.93
C LEU A 12 -8.70 6.80 -18.52
N GLY A 13 -7.78 5.88 -18.32
CA GLY A 13 -7.94 4.48 -18.69
C GLY A 13 -8.84 3.73 -17.70
N LYS A 14 -9.35 2.59 -18.11
CA LYS A 14 -10.09 1.69 -17.19
C LYS A 14 -9.26 1.32 -15.96
N GLY A 15 -7.94 1.22 -16.11
CA GLY A 15 -7.00 0.96 -15.02
C GLY A 15 -6.99 2.07 -13.97
N ASP A 16 -7.04 3.34 -14.38
CA ASP A 16 -7.01 4.47 -13.44
C ASP A 16 -8.26 4.51 -12.56
N ILE A 17 -9.41 4.15 -13.12
CA ILE A 17 -10.68 4.03 -12.37
C ILE A 17 -10.56 2.90 -11.34
N LEU A 18 -10.01 1.75 -11.72
CA LEU A 18 -9.80 0.62 -10.80
C LEU A 18 -8.83 0.98 -9.67
N VAL A 19 -7.74 1.66 -9.98
CA VAL A 19 -6.79 2.16 -8.96
C VAL A 19 -7.45 3.15 -8.02
N PHE A 20 -8.30 4.04 -8.53
CA PHE A 20 -9.05 4.98 -7.70
C PHE A 20 -10.02 4.27 -6.75
N ILE A 21 -10.78 3.30 -7.25
CA ILE A 21 -11.67 2.47 -6.41
C ILE A 21 -10.85 1.71 -5.36
N CYS A 22 -9.73 1.13 -5.74
CA CYS A 22 -8.82 0.45 -4.82
C CYS A 22 -8.32 1.39 -3.72
N ALA A 23 -7.97 2.63 -4.04
CA ALA A 23 -7.54 3.62 -3.05
C ALA A 23 -8.66 3.97 -2.05
N LEU A 24 -9.91 4.09 -2.50
CA LEU A 24 -11.06 4.30 -1.62
C LEU A 24 -11.27 3.11 -0.68
N LEU A 25 -11.24 1.89 -1.21
CA LEU A 25 -11.38 0.68 -0.41
C LEU A 25 -10.24 0.53 0.61
N PHE A 26 -9.02 0.89 0.20
CA PHE A 26 -7.85 0.86 1.08
C PHE A 26 -7.96 1.89 2.21
N SER A 27 -8.52 3.08 1.94
CA SER A 27 -8.80 4.08 2.98
C SER A 27 -9.78 3.56 4.02
N VAL A 28 -10.87 2.89 3.57
CA VAL A 28 -11.80 2.24 4.48
C VAL A 28 -11.11 1.13 5.28
N HIS A 29 -10.26 0.33 4.64
CA HIS A 29 -9.49 -0.72 5.30
C HIS A 29 -8.62 -0.17 6.44
N ILE A 30 -7.88 0.93 6.20
CA ILE A 30 -7.07 1.59 7.25
C ILE A 30 -7.93 2.00 8.44
N MET A 31 -9.11 2.60 8.20
CA MET A 31 -10.01 3.01 9.28
C MET A 31 -10.58 1.82 10.06
N VAL A 32 -10.89 0.72 9.38
CA VAL A 32 -11.34 -0.52 10.02
C VAL A 32 -10.23 -1.11 10.88
N VAL A 33 -9.01 -1.18 10.38
CA VAL A 33 -7.85 -1.66 11.15
C VAL A 33 -7.60 -0.77 12.37
N ASP A 34 -7.66 0.54 12.22
CA ASP A 34 -7.50 1.49 13.33
C ASP A 34 -8.56 1.26 14.42
N HIS A 35 -9.80 1.04 14.04
CA HIS A 35 -10.89 0.77 14.98
C HIS A 35 -10.71 -0.53 15.76
N PHE A 36 -10.26 -1.61 15.09
CA PHE A 36 -10.16 -2.93 15.71
C PHE A 36 -8.80 -3.23 16.34
N SER A 37 -7.73 -2.56 15.92
CA SER A 37 -6.38 -2.81 16.42
C SER A 37 -6.19 -2.62 17.93
N PRO A 38 -6.90 -1.72 18.64
CA PRO A 38 -6.83 -1.64 20.09
C PRO A 38 -7.52 -2.79 20.81
N MET A 39 -8.48 -3.47 20.15
CA MET A 39 -9.32 -4.52 20.75
C MET A 39 -8.71 -5.93 20.62
N CYS A 40 -7.80 -6.12 19.65
CA CYS A 40 -7.22 -7.42 19.31
C CYS A 40 -5.70 -7.35 19.28
N ASP A 41 -5.06 -8.52 19.29
CA ASP A 41 -3.65 -8.59 18.93
C ASP A 41 -3.47 -8.32 17.43
N GLY A 42 -2.52 -7.45 17.07
CA GLY A 42 -2.26 -7.08 15.67
C GLY A 42 -1.89 -8.29 14.80
N ILE A 43 -1.25 -9.31 15.37
CA ILE A 43 -0.91 -10.55 14.67
C ILE A 43 -2.18 -11.38 14.40
N GLU A 44 -3.06 -11.54 15.38
CA GLU A 44 -4.34 -12.24 15.21
C GLU A 44 -5.22 -11.56 14.18
N LEU A 45 -5.33 -10.24 14.25
CA LEU A 45 -6.08 -9.43 13.29
C LEU A 45 -5.55 -9.62 11.86
N SER A 46 -4.23 -9.61 11.68
CA SER A 46 -3.60 -9.85 10.38
C SER A 46 -3.87 -11.26 9.86
N CYS A 47 -3.77 -12.29 10.71
CA CYS A 47 -4.06 -13.67 10.32
C CYS A 47 -5.50 -13.84 9.82
N ILE A 48 -6.48 -13.26 10.50
CA ILE A 48 -7.88 -13.31 10.10
C ILE A 48 -8.09 -12.61 8.76
N GLN A 49 -7.48 -11.44 8.57
CA GLN A 49 -7.55 -10.69 7.31
C GLN A 49 -6.96 -11.48 6.14
N PHE A 50 -5.77 -12.06 6.31
CA PHE A 50 -5.13 -12.86 5.26
C PHE A 50 -5.91 -14.12 4.93
N PHE A 51 -6.44 -14.81 5.93
CA PHE A 51 -7.25 -15.98 5.70
C PHE A 51 -8.52 -15.62 4.91
N THR A 52 -9.22 -14.58 5.32
CA THR A 52 -10.44 -14.10 4.64
C THR A 52 -10.13 -13.66 3.20
N ALA A 53 -9.09 -12.85 3.01
CA ALA A 53 -8.66 -12.40 1.69
C ALA A 53 -8.23 -13.58 0.81
N GLY A 54 -7.50 -14.55 1.35
CA GLY A 54 -7.07 -15.76 0.65
C GLY A 54 -8.25 -16.61 0.17
N VAL A 55 -9.26 -16.81 1.02
CA VAL A 55 -10.48 -17.54 0.65
C VAL A 55 -11.24 -16.81 -0.47
N VAL A 56 -11.47 -15.50 -0.31
CA VAL A 56 -12.19 -14.69 -1.31
C VAL A 56 -11.42 -14.66 -2.64
N ALA A 57 -10.10 -14.46 -2.60
CA ALA A 57 -9.27 -14.44 -3.81
C ALA A 57 -9.25 -15.80 -4.51
N THR A 58 -9.16 -16.91 -3.75
CA THR A 58 -9.19 -18.27 -4.31
C THR A 58 -10.53 -18.57 -4.98
N LEU A 59 -11.65 -18.22 -4.33
CA LEU A 59 -12.97 -18.38 -4.95
C LEU A 59 -13.12 -17.52 -6.20
N GLY A 60 -12.63 -16.28 -6.17
CA GLY A 60 -12.61 -15.41 -7.34
C GLY A 60 -11.80 -15.99 -8.50
N ALA A 61 -10.60 -16.49 -8.22
CA ALA A 61 -9.74 -17.11 -9.24
C ALA A 61 -10.40 -18.34 -9.86
N LEU A 62 -11.07 -19.17 -9.06
CA LEU A 62 -11.77 -20.37 -9.58
C LEU A 62 -12.99 -20.02 -10.44
N ILE A 63 -13.65 -18.89 -10.20
CA ILE A 63 -14.84 -18.44 -10.94
C ILE A 63 -14.46 -17.71 -12.24
N PHE A 64 -13.49 -16.82 -12.16
CA PHE A 64 -13.17 -15.89 -13.26
C PHE A 64 -11.91 -16.28 -14.07
N GLU A 65 -11.06 -17.14 -13.52
CA GLU A 65 -9.80 -17.53 -14.11
C GLU A 65 -9.72 -19.07 -14.27
N GLN A 66 -8.85 -19.52 -15.14
CA GLN A 66 -8.50 -20.93 -15.26
C GLN A 66 -7.04 -21.12 -14.81
N PRO A 67 -6.82 -21.24 -13.49
CA PRO A 67 -5.45 -21.35 -12.96
C PRO A 67 -4.80 -22.64 -13.45
N SER A 68 -3.67 -22.52 -14.15
CA SER A 68 -2.87 -23.66 -14.57
C SER A 68 -1.82 -23.99 -13.51
N LEU A 69 -1.80 -25.24 -13.06
CA LEU A 69 -0.80 -25.72 -12.11
C LEU A 69 0.66 -25.50 -12.60
N SER A 70 0.89 -25.64 -13.90
CA SER A 70 2.18 -25.38 -14.51
C SER A 70 2.60 -23.91 -14.40
N GLY A 71 1.68 -22.98 -14.58
CA GLY A 71 1.92 -21.54 -14.41
C GLY A 71 2.24 -21.16 -12.95
N ILE A 72 1.51 -21.75 -12.00
CA ILE A 72 1.73 -21.53 -10.57
C ILE A 72 3.12 -22.07 -10.17
N LEU A 73 3.50 -23.26 -10.60
CA LEU A 73 4.80 -23.85 -10.31
C LEU A 73 5.96 -23.06 -10.93
N ALA A 74 5.78 -22.55 -12.15
CA ALA A 74 6.78 -21.70 -12.80
C ALA A 74 6.99 -20.36 -12.06
N GLY A 75 5.93 -19.83 -11.43
CA GLY A 75 5.96 -18.57 -10.67
C GLY A 75 6.08 -18.74 -9.15
N ILE A 76 6.39 -19.94 -8.64
CA ILE A 76 6.33 -20.24 -7.20
C ILE A 76 7.27 -19.36 -6.35
N LEU A 77 8.45 -19.04 -6.87
CA LEU A 77 9.43 -18.23 -6.15
C LEU A 77 8.96 -16.77 -5.95
N PRO A 78 8.55 -16.04 -6.99
CA PRO A 78 7.99 -14.69 -6.80
C PRO A 78 6.66 -14.71 -6.04
N LEU A 79 5.82 -15.74 -6.19
CA LEU A 79 4.58 -15.88 -5.41
C LEU A 79 4.86 -16.11 -3.93
N ALA A 80 5.83 -16.96 -3.59
CA ALA A 80 6.24 -17.19 -2.21
C ALA A 80 6.85 -15.92 -1.59
N TYR A 81 7.69 -15.20 -2.33
CA TYR A 81 8.22 -13.92 -1.87
C TYR A 81 7.12 -12.89 -1.61
N ALA A 82 6.19 -12.71 -2.54
CA ALA A 82 5.08 -11.78 -2.40
C ALA A 82 4.16 -12.19 -1.23
N GLY A 83 3.83 -13.47 -1.09
CA GLY A 83 2.96 -13.97 -0.03
C GLY A 83 3.60 -13.89 1.35
N VAL A 84 4.84 -14.31 1.51
CA VAL A 84 5.50 -14.37 2.82
C VAL A 84 6.12 -13.02 3.20
N MET A 85 6.95 -12.43 2.35
CA MET A 85 7.69 -11.23 2.71
C MET A 85 6.85 -9.97 2.56
N SER A 86 6.18 -9.79 1.43
CA SER A 86 5.38 -8.57 1.21
C SER A 86 4.07 -8.61 1.99
N SER A 87 3.25 -9.64 1.81
CA SER A 87 1.97 -9.74 2.52
C SER A 87 2.17 -10.17 3.97
N GLY A 88 2.76 -11.32 4.25
CA GLY A 88 2.89 -11.87 5.59
C GLY A 88 3.63 -10.94 6.55
N VAL A 89 4.86 -10.57 6.22
CA VAL A 89 5.68 -9.72 7.11
C VAL A 89 5.29 -8.25 6.98
N GLY A 90 5.20 -7.71 5.77
CA GLY A 90 4.96 -6.29 5.52
C GLY A 90 3.63 -5.80 6.10
N TYR A 91 2.52 -6.42 5.74
CA TYR A 91 1.20 -6.01 6.26
C TYR A 91 1.01 -6.33 7.75
N THR A 92 1.59 -7.40 8.27
CA THR A 92 1.52 -7.66 9.72
C THR A 92 2.24 -6.57 10.50
N LEU A 93 3.44 -6.16 10.07
CA LEU A 93 4.16 -5.03 10.67
C LEU A 93 3.36 -3.73 10.55
N GLN A 94 2.68 -3.50 9.43
CA GLN A 94 1.80 -2.35 9.24
C GLN A 94 0.67 -2.34 10.27
N VAL A 95 -0.06 -3.44 10.45
CA VAL A 95 -1.16 -3.53 11.43
C VAL A 95 -0.65 -3.33 12.86
N VAL A 96 0.48 -3.93 13.22
CA VAL A 96 1.11 -3.75 14.53
C VAL A 96 1.54 -2.30 14.76
N ALA A 97 2.10 -1.66 13.75
CA ALA A 97 2.52 -0.25 13.83
C ALA A 97 1.33 0.70 13.95
N GLN A 98 0.23 0.45 13.24
CA GLN A 98 -0.99 1.28 13.29
C GLN A 98 -1.63 1.32 14.67
N LYS A 99 -1.46 0.30 15.49
CA LYS A 99 -2.04 0.24 16.85
C LYS A 99 -1.68 1.46 17.71
N ASN A 100 -0.54 2.09 17.47
CA ASN A 100 -0.01 3.20 18.26
C ASN A 100 0.17 4.49 17.45
N LEU A 101 -0.33 4.54 16.23
CA LEU A 101 -0.18 5.66 15.31
C LEU A 101 -1.56 6.19 14.89
N ASP A 102 -1.66 7.51 14.77
CA ASP A 102 -2.81 8.16 14.17
C ASP A 102 -3.00 7.67 12.71
N PRO A 103 -4.22 7.29 12.26
CA PRO A 103 -4.47 6.80 10.90
C PRO A 103 -3.96 7.75 9.81
N THR A 104 -4.04 9.05 10.07
CA THR A 104 -3.52 10.08 9.15
C THR A 104 -2.01 9.98 8.99
N ILE A 105 -1.28 9.82 10.11
CA ILE A 105 0.17 9.68 10.11
C ILE A 105 0.56 8.35 9.44
N ALA A 106 -0.15 7.26 9.77
CA ALA A 106 0.08 5.96 9.17
C ALA A 106 -0.07 6.00 7.63
N SER A 107 -1.13 6.61 7.12
CA SER A 107 -1.36 6.72 5.68
C SER A 107 -0.31 7.56 4.95
N LEU A 108 0.20 8.61 5.60
CA LEU A 108 1.27 9.45 5.06
C LEU A 108 2.60 8.72 5.03
N VAL A 109 2.94 7.98 6.10
CA VAL A 109 4.16 7.16 6.14
C VAL A 109 4.10 6.07 5.07
N MET A 110 2.94 5.43 4.88
CA MET A 110 2.75 4.45 3.79
C MET A 110 2.90 5.08 2.41
N SER A 111 2.57 6.35 2.25
CA SER A 111 2.81 7.07 0.98
C SER A 111 4.30 7.19 0.61
N LEU A 112 5.22 7.07 1.59
CA LEU A 112 6.66 7.00 1.33
C LEU A 112 7.06 5.73 0.57
N GLU A 113 6.28 4.65 0.66
CA GLU A 113 6.50 3.44 -0.12
C GLU A 113 6.59 3.75 -1.62
N SER A 114 5.71 4.62 -2.13
CA SER A 114 5.73 5.01 -3.52
C SER A 114 7.00 5.77 -3.92
N VAL A 115 7.52 6.61 -3.02
CA VAL A 115 8.76 7.33 -3.24
C VAL A 115 9.95 6.38 -3.25
N ILE A 116 10.01 5.48 -2.27
CA ILE A 116 11.06 4.46 -2.16
C ILE A 116 11.02 3.53 -3.37
N SER A 117 9.83 3.14 -3.82
CA SER A 117 9.63 2.29 -5.01
C SER A 117 10.17 2.93 -6.27
N VAL A 118 9.90 4.23 -6.49
CA VAL A 118 10.42 5.00 -7.63
C VAL A 118 11.96 5.11 -7.56
N LEU A 119 12.51 5.40 -6.38
CA LEU A 119 13.96 5.48 -6.19
C LEU A 119 14.64 4.12 -6.40
N ALA A 120 14.02 3.04 -5.91
CA ALA A 120 14.50 1.67 -6.12
C ALA A 120 14.46 1.29 -7.62
N GLY A 121 13.39 1.63 -8.33
CA GLY A 121 13.27 1.44 -9.77
C GLY A 121 14.37 2.16 -10.56
N TRP A 122 14.68 3.41 -10.16
CA TRP A 122 15.78 4.16 -10.74
C TRP A 122 17.14 3.51 -10.45
N LEU A 123 17.40 3.11 -9.20
CA LEU A 123 18.69 2.59 -8.76
C LEU A 123 18.95 1.15 -9.27
N PHE A 124 17.98 0.26 -9.16
CA PHE A 124 18.15 -1.17 -9.46
C PHE A 124 17.76 -1.56 -10.89
N LEU A 125 16.75 -0.92 -11.45
CA LEU A 125 16.25 -1.20 -12.80
C LEU A 125 16.75 -0.20 -13.84
N HIS A 126 17.57 0.79 -13.44
CA HIS A 126 18.07 1.85 -14.31
C HIS A 126 16.97 2.58 -15.09
N GLN A 127 15.77 2.69 -14.51
CA GLN A 127 14.67 3.41 -15.11
C GLN A 127 14.95 4.91 -15.12
N VAL A 128 14.65 5.57 -16.24
CA VAL A 128 14.84 7.01 -16.35
C VAL A 128 13.69 7.71 -15.63
N LEU A 129 14.01 8.44 -14.55
CA LEU A 129 13.05 9.26 -13.84
C LEU A 129 12.63 10.45 -14.69
N THR A 130 11.34 10.58 -14.91
CA THR A 130 10.80 11.78 -15.54
C THR A 130 10.76 12.94 -14.54
N GLY A 131 10.86 14.19 -15.02
CA GLY A 131 10.78 15.36 -14.15
C GLY A 131 9.47 15.44 -13.33
N ARG A 132 8.39 14.85 -13.84
CA ARG A 132 7.10 14.75 -13.14
C ARG A 132 7.16 13.80 -11.94
N GLU A 133 7.78 12.64 -12.12
CA GLU A 133 7.97 11.65 -11.04
C GLU A 133 8.83 12.23 -9.92
N LEU A 134 9.92 12.91 -10.29
CA LEU A 134 10.78 13.59 -9.32
C LEU A 134 9.99 14.67 -8.53
N PHE A 135 9.19 15.47 -9.22
CA PHE A 135 8.36 16.49 -8.57
C PHE A 135 7.31 15.85 -7.64
N GLY A 136 6.67 14.76 -8.08
CA GLY A 136 5.73 13.98 -7.26
C GLY A 136 6.39 13.42 -5.99
N CYS A 137 7.60 12.88 -6.09
CA CYS A 137 8.38 12.40 -4.94
C CYS A 137 8.68 13.53 -3.94
N VAL A 138 9.11 14.68 -4.43
CA VAL A 138 9.40 15.86 -3.58
C VAL A 138 8.15 16.33 -2.85
N LEU A 139 7.00 16.37 -3.51
CA LEU A 139 5.72 16.77 -2.89
C LEU A 139 5.30 15.78 -1.78
N VAL A 140 5.36 14.47 -2.05
CA VAL A 140 5.02 13.44 -1.05
C VAL A 140 5.97 13.52 0.14
N PHE A 141 7.27 13.63 -0.10
CA PHE A 141 8.26 13.73 0.95
C PHE A 141 8.07 15.01 1.78
N GLY A 142 7.82 16.13 1.13
CA GLY A 142 7.49 17.40 1.78
C GLY A 142 6.24 17.33 2.66
N ALA A 143 5.18 16.68 2.18
CA ALA A 143 3.94 16.48 2.93
C ALA A 143 4.18 15.65 4.20
N VAL A 144 4.96 14.58 4.10
CA VAL A 144 5.31 13.72 5.26
C VAL A 144 6.10 14.50 6.29
N ILE A 145 7.08 15.30 5.87
CA ILE A 145 7.87 16.14 6.79
C ILE A 145 6.97 17.19 7.47
N LEU A 146 6.07 17.83 6.72
CA LEU A 146 5.18 18.85 7.26
C LEU A 146 4.27 18.31 8.36
N VAL A 147 3.76 17.09 8.20
CA VAL A 147 2.88 16.46 9.20
C VAL A 147 3.65 16.02 10.46
N GLN A 148 4.94 15.70 10.31
CA GLN A 148 5.78 15.33 11.45
C GLN A 148 6.33 16.54 12.22
N LEU A 149 6.15 17.76 11.72
CA LEU A 149 6.51 18.95 12.48
C LEU A 149 5.58 19.08 13.70
N PRO A 150 6.14 19.21 14.92
CA PRO A 150 5.34 19.30 16.13
C PRO A 150 4.41 20.51 16.04
N GLU A 151 3.10 20.26 16.09
CA GLU A 151 2.14 21.36 16.32
C GLU A 151 2.54 22.06 17.61
N LYS A 152 2.82 23.37 17.52
CA LYS A 152 2.92 24.21 18.71
C LYS A 152 1.58 24.12 19.43
N LYS A 153 1.51 23.33 20.53
CA LYS A 153 0.36 23.33 21.42
C LYS A 153 0.02 24.78 21.71
N LYS A 154 -1.08 25.27 21.15
CA LYS A 154 -1.71 26.52 21.69
C LYS A 154 -2.02 26.19 23.13
N GLN A 155 -1.24 26.74 24.06
CA GLN A 155 -1.62 26.82 25.44
C GLN A 155 -2.96 27.55 25.46
N GLN A 156 -3.99 26.79 25.74
CA GLN A 156 -5.27 27.37 26.15
C GLN A 156 -5.03 28.01 27.53
N ALA A 157 -4.94 29.32 27.55
CA ALA A 157 -5.04 30.14 28.75
C ALA A 157 -6.48 30.16 29.26
#